data_05233c8cd5ae953f9e29b9ca32490a7f
#
_entry.id   05233c8cd5ae953f9e29b9ca32490a7f
#
_cell.length_a   1.000
_cell.length_b   1.000
_cell.length_c   1.000
_cell.angle_alpha   90.00
_cell.angle_beta   90.00
_cell.angle_gamma   90.00
#
_symmetry.space_group_name_H-M   'P 1'
#
loop_
_entity.id
_entity.type
_entity.pdbx_description
1 polymer ?
#
loop_
_entity_poly.entity_id
_entity_poly.type
_entity_poly.pdbx_seq_one_letter_code
_entity_poly.pdbx_strand_id
1 'polypeptide(L)'
;MKVRVSFHNVDRSDSLEEFIREKSSRLEHFLGESEKLDWVVQFRDRFFDPILKMKYGGKVWNIHARGSNPYLSIQTVLKKAFRILEGQKSRLKVRIHDHTDWKRGNISLAT
;
A
#
# COMPACT_ATOMS: atom_id res chain seq x y z
N MET A 1 -1.74 -10.96 -10.85
CA MET A 1 -1.90 -10.41 -9.48
C MET A 1 -3.34 -10.56 -9.05
N LYS A 2 -3.55 -11.02 -7.83
CA LYS A 2 -4.87 -11.19 -7.29
C LYS A 2 -5.13 -10.15 -6.23
N VAL A 3 -6.26 -9.47 -6.34
CA VAL A 3 -6.63 -8.43 -5.36
C VAL A 3 -7.87 -8.89 -4.62
N ARG A 4 -7.76 -8.96 -3.30
CA ARG A 4 -8.88 -9.31 -2.45
C ARG A 4 -9.25 -8.09 -1.63
N VAL A 5 -10.55 -7.81 -1.54
CA VAL A 5 -11.04 -6.65 -0.79
C VAL A 5 -12.10 -7.12 0.20
N SER A 6 -11.92 -6.77 1.46
CA SER A 6 -12.89 -7.08 2.52
C SER A 6 -13.29 -5.80 3.22
N PHE A 7 -14.46 -5.82 3.85
CA PHE A 7 -14.98 -4.66 4.58
C PHE A 7 -15.30 -5.05 6.01
N HIS A 8 -14.86 -4.26 6.98
CA HIS A 8 -15.11 -4.50 8.40
C HIS A 8 -15.69 -3.26 9.06
N ASN A 9 -16.83 -3.42 9.71
CA ASN A 9 -17.53 -2.32 10.37
C ASN A 9 -17.90 -1.18 9.42
N VAL A 10 -18.06 -1.52 8.16
CA VAL A 10 -18.47 -0.58 7.13
C VAL A 10 -19.15 -1.39 6.05
N ASP A 11 -20.20 -0.84 5.47
CA ASP A 11 -20.95 -1.53 4.45
C ASP A 11 -20.10 -1.70 3.19
N ARG A 12 -20.29 -2.82 2.54
CA ARG A 12 -19.61 -3.08 1.29
C ARG A 12 -20.02 -2.03 0.27
N SER A 13 -19.05 -1.48 -0.42
CA SER A 13 -19.27 -0.50 -1.46
C SER A 13 -18.62 -1.01 -2.75
N ASP A 14 -19.46 -1.23 -3.76
CA ASP A 14 -18.97 -1.71 -5.05
C ASP A 14 -18.08 -0.65 -5.71
N SER A 15 -18.44 0.61 -5.56
CA SER A 15 -17.63 1.71 -6.10
C SER A 15 -16.25 1.75 -5.48
N LEU A 16 -16.20 1.56 -4.17
CA LEU A 16 -14.93 1.58 -3.46
C LEU A 16 -14.08 0.38 -3.81
N GLU A 17 -14.71 -0.78 -3.92
CA GLU A 17 -14.00 -1.99 -4.31
C GLU A 17 -13.42 -1.86 -5.71
N GLU A 18 -14.19 -1.32 -6.63
CA GLU A 18 -13.75 -1.09 -8.00
C GLU A 18 -12.59 -0.11 -8.05
N PHE A 19 -12.68 0.96 -7.26
CA PHE A 19 -11.61 1.94 -7.14
C PHE A 19 -10.31 1.28 -6.65
N ILE A 20 -10.42 0.45 -5.62
CA ILE A 20 -9.27 -0.27 -5.07
C ILE A 20 -8.65 -1.19 -6.12
N ARG A 21 -9.47 -1.94 -6.83
CA ARG A 21 -8.98 -2.88 -7.84
C ARG A 21 -8.28 -2.16 -8.98
N GLU A 22 -8.88 -1.08 -9.43
CA GLU A 22 -8.31 -0.31 -10.52
C GLU A 22 -6.97 0.31 -10.13
N LYS A 23 -6.93 0.96 -8.98
CA LYS A 23 -5.69 1.60 -8.54
C LYS A 23 -4.61 0.60 -8.14
N SER A 24 -5.01 -0.52 -7.57
CA SER A 24 -4.06 -1.56 -7.17
C SER A 24 -3.40 -2.23 -8.36
N SER A 25 -4.06 -2.22 -9.51
CA SER A 25 -3.49 -2.85 -10.70
C SER A 25 -2.15 -2.24 -11.10
N ARG A 26 -1.91 -1.02 -10.69
CA ARG A 26 -0.63 -0.34 -10.97
C ARG A 26 0.54 -0.98 -10.23
N LEU A 27 0.26 -1.68 -9.15
CA LEU A 27 1.30 -2.36 -8.37
C LEU A 27 1.78 -3.63 -9.05
N GLU A 28 1.00 -4.15 -9.99
CA GLU A 28 1.35 -5.38 -10.69
C GLU A 28 2.69 -5.26 -11.41
N HIS A 29 3.00 -4.07 -11.86
CA HIS A 29 4.26 -3.81 -12.53
C HIS A 29 5.47 -4.16 -11.65
N PHE A 30 5.32 -4.00 -10.35
CA PHE A 30 6.40 -4.30 -9.40
C PHE A 30 6.28 -5.71 -8.83
N LEU A 31 5.06 -6.19 -8.63
CA LEU A 31 4.84 -7.42 -7.88
C LEU A 31 4.72 -8.69 -8.73
N GLY A 32 4.30 -8.55 -9.96
CA GLY A 32 4.13 -9.69 -10.85
C GLY A 32 2.77 -10.36 -10.69
N GLU A 33 2.49 -11.29 -11.59
CA GLU A 33 1.17 -11.89 -11.71
C GLU A 33 0.81 -12.86 -10.59
N SER A 34 1.79 -13.51 -10.01
CA SER A 34 1.53 -14.53 -8.99
C SER A 34 1.30 -13.96 -7.59
N GLU A 35 1.54 -12.70 -7.40
CA GLU A 35 1.41 -12.10 -6.09
C GLU A 35 -0.03 -11.73 -5.75
N LYS A 36 -0.29 -11.61 -4.45
CA LYS A 36 -1.62 -11.27 -3.95
C LYS A 36 -1.57 -9.99 -3.16
N LEU A 37 -2.63 -9.21 -3.28
CA LEU A 37 -2.84 -8.04 -2.46
C LEU A 37 -4.12 -8.27 -1.67
N ASP A 38 -4.02 -8.12 -0.36
CA ASP A 38 -5.19 -8.24 0.52
C ASP A 38 -5.49 -6.87 1.11
N TRP A 39 -6.66 -6.35 0.78
CA TRP A 39 -7.13 -5.10 1.33
C TRP A 39 -8.23 -5.35 2.35
N VAL A 40 -8.16 -4.66 3.46
CA VAL A 40 -9.24 -4.63 4.44
C VAL A 40 -9.62 -3.18 4.63
N VAL A 41 -10.85 -2.84 4.28
CA VAL A 41 -11.36 -1.50 4.51
C VAL A 41 -12.16 -1.56 5.81
N GLN A 42 -11.67 -0.87 6.82
CA GLN A 42 -12.34 -0.86 8.12
C GLN A 42 -12.64 0.56 8.57
N PHE A 43 -13.63 0.66 9.45
CA PHE A 43 -14.00 1.93 10.04
C PHE A 43 -13.86 1.78 11.55
N ARG A 44 -13.01 2.59 12.14
CA ARG A 44 -12.71 2.53 13.57
C ARG A 44 -12.51 3.92 14.11
N ASP A 45 -13.07 4.17 15.30
CA ASP A 45 -12.87 5.46 15.98
C ASP A 45 -13.16 6.64 15.09
N ARG A 46 -14.27 6.54 14.33
CA ARG A 46 -14.75 7.60 13.44
C ARG A 46 -13.92 7.85 12.21
N PHE A 47 -12.99 6.95 11.91
CA PHE A 47 -12.14 7.08 10.73
C PHE A 47 -12.14 5.81 9.91
N PHE A 48 -11.95 5.97 8.61
CA PHE A 48 -11.66 4.86 7.73
C PHE A 48 -10.19 4.54 7.88
N ASP A 49 -9.87 3.27 7.96
CA ASP A 49 -8.48 2.84 8.14
C ASP A 49 -8.22 1.63 7.23
N PRO A 50 -8.08 1.87 5.93
CA PRO A 50 -7.80 0.76 5.00
C PRO A 50 -6.39 0.23 5.24
N ILE A 51 -6.28 -1.08 5.18
CA ILE A 51 -5.01 -1.77 5.37
C ILE A 51 -4.73 -2.60 4.13
N LEU A 52 -3.54 -2.46 3.60
CA LEU A 52 -3.06 -3.27 2.49
C LEU A 52 -1.97 -4.18 2.98
N LYS A 53 -2.17 -5.48 2.75
CA LYS A 53 -1.15 -6.47 3.05
C LYS A 53 -0.55 -6.92 1.73
N MET A 54 0.75 -6.76 1.58
CA MET A 54 1.44 -7.19 0.37
C MET A 54 2.75 -7.89 0.71
N LYS A 55 3.15 -8.79 -0.16
CA LYS A 55 4.41 -9.50 -0.05
C LYS A 55 5.37 -8.95 -1.08
N TYR A 56 6.55 -8.56 -0.66
CA TYR A 56 7.55 -8.09 -1.61
C TYR A 56 8.93 -8.18 -0.98
N GLY A 57 9.91 -8.66 -1.74
CA GLY A 57 11.28 -8.76 -1.26
C GLY A 57 11.45 -9.72 -0.10
N GLY A 58 10.64 -10.76 -0.06
CA GLY A 58 10.70 -11.75 1.02
C GLY A 58 10.08 -11.28 2.33
N LYS A 59 9.42 -10.14 2.31
CA LYS A 59 8.77 -9.58 3.49
C LYS A 59 7.30 -9.37 3.26
N VAL A 60 6.55 -9.36 4.37
CA VAL A 60 5.13 -9.01 4.35
C VAL A 60 5.01 -7.60 4.87
N TRP A 61 4.37 -6.75 4.10
CA TRP A 61 4.17 -5.35 4.45
C TRP A 61 2.70 -5.11 4.76
N ASN A 62 2.44 -4.45 5.87
CA ASN A 62 1.10 -4.03 6.25
C ASN A 62 1.08 -2.52 6.24
N ILE A 63 0.35 -1.95 5.33
CA ILE A 63 0.35 -0.51 5.10
C ILE A 63 -1.04 0.03 5.34
N HIS A 64 -1.16 1.09 6.11
CA HIS A 64 -2.46 1.67 6.39
C HIS A 64 -2.39 3.19 6.47
N ALA A 65 -3.54 3.83 6.39
CA ALA A 65 -3.64 5.27 6.52
C ALA A 65 -5.06 5.63 6.96
N ARG A 66 -5.18 6.30 8.08
CA ARG A 66 -6.47 6.70 8.62
C ARG A 66 -6.93 8.01 8.01
N GLY A 67 -8.21 8.16 7.82
CA GLY A 67 -8.76 9.40 7.31
C GLY A 67 -10.27 9.40 7.30
N SER A 68 -10.85 10.57 7.10
CA SER A 68 -12.30 10.72 7.05
C SER A 68 -12.88 10.36 5.68
N ASN A 69 -12.04 10.30 4.67
CA ASN A 69 -12.48 9.96 3.31
C ASN A 69 -11.79 8.66 2.88
N PRO A 70 -12.55 7.58 2.63
CA PRO A 70 -11.94 6.30 2.30
C PRO A 70 -11.13 6.31 1.00
N TYR A 71 -11.55 7.08 0.02
CA TYR A 71 -10.82 7.16 -1.25
C TYR A 71 -9.46 7.79 -1.06
N LEU A 72 -9.39 8.87 -0.31
CA LEU A 72 -8.12 9.54 -0.02
C LEU A 72 -7.21 8.68 0.83
N SER A 73 -7.78 7.97 1.80
CA SER A 73 -7.01 7.06 2.64
C SER A 73 -6.39 5.93 1.81
N ILE A 74 -7.16 5.37 0.89
CA ILE A 74 -6.67 4.33 -0.01
C ILE A 74 -5.55 4.87 -0.89
N GLN A 75 -5.71 6.08 -1.41
CA GLN A 75 -4.65 6.70 -2.21
C GLN A 75 -3.37 6.88 -1.41
N THR A 76 -3.50 7.25 -0.14
CA THR A 76 -2.34 7.40 0.74
C THR A 76 -1.64 6.07 0.97
N VAL A 77 -2.42 5.00 1.19
CA VAL A 77 -1.87 3.66 1.34
C VAL A 77 -1.10 3.27 0.07
N LEU A 78 -1.67 3.54 -1.09
CA LEU A 78 -1.02 3.23 -2.36
C LEU A 78 0.27 4.01 -2.55
N LYS A 79 0.29 5.27 -2.17
CA LYS A 79 1.52 6.06 -2.23
C LYS A 79 2.61 5.46 -1.36
N LYS A 80 2.25 5.04 -0.16
CA LYS A 80 3.20 4.38 0.74
C LYS A 80 3.71 3.08 0.13
N ALA A 81 2.82 2.30 -0.47
CA ALA A 81 3.19 1.06 -1.12
C ALA A 81 4.17 1.31 -2.26
N PHE A 82 3.88 2.29 -3.11
CA PHE A 82 4.78 2.63 -4.20
C PHE A 82 6.15 3.05 -3.70
N ARG A 83 6.20 3.83 -2.63
CA ARG A 83 7.48 4.25 -2.05
C ARG A 83 8.29 3.06 -1.57
N ILE A 84 7.63 2.10 -0.95
CA ILE A 84 8.29 0.88 -0.50
C ILE A 84 8.87 0.13 -1.69
N LEU A 85 8.07 -0.07 -2.74
CA LEU A 85 8.50 -0.80 -3.91
C LEU A 85 9.63 -0.10 -4.66
N GLU A 86 9.52 1.20 -4.83
CA GLU A 86 10.56 1.98 -5.47
C GLU A 86 11.82 2.05 -4.62
N GLY A 87 11.64 2.16 -3.31
CA GLY A 87 12.75 2.18 -2.37
C GLY A 87 13.56 0.91 -2.40
N GLN A 88 12.90 -0.24 -2.47
CA GLN A 88 13.59 -1.51 -2.57
C GLN A 88 14.38 -1.60 -3.88
N LYS A 89 13.74 -1.18 -4.96
CA LYS A 89 14.38 -1.19 -6.27
C LYS A 89 15.60 -0.27 -6.29
N SER A 90 15.46 0.93 -5.77
CA SER A 90 16.55 1.89 -5.71
C SER A 90 17.68 1.40 -4.83
N ARG A 91 17.33 0.77 -3.72
CA ARG A 91 18.33 0.25 -2.80
C ARG A 91 19.18 -0.84 -3.45
N LEU A 92 18.56 -1.68 -4.27
CA LEU A 92 19.27 -2.71 -4.98
C LEU A 92 20.24 -2.13 -6.01
N LYS A 93 19.85 -1.01 -6.63
CA LYS A 93 20.68 -0.38 -7.63
C LYS A 93 21.80 0.45 -7.06
N VAL A 94 21.54 1.13 -5.96
CA VAL A 94 22.45 2.15 -5.47
C VAL A 94 22.85 1.95 -4.03
N ARG A 95 22.83 0.76 -3.57
CA ARG A 95 23.13 0.50 -2.17
C ARG A 95 24.53 0.93 -1.73
N ILE A 96 25.40 1.17 -2.68
CA ILE A 96 26.73 1.65 -2.37
C ILE A 96 26.73 3.13 -2.17
N HIS A 97 25.68 3.79 -2.59
CA HIS A 97 25.66 5.18 -2.75
C HIS A 97 25.61 5.90 -1.52
N ASP A 98 24.78 5.80 -0.72
CA ASP A 98 24.98 6.56 0.38
C ASP A 98 23.90 6.41 1.38
N HIS A 99 24.34 6.47 2.61
CA HIS A 99 23.47 6.37 3.76
C HIS A 99 22.57 7.59 3.92
N THR A 100 22.99 8.70 3.37
CA THR A 100 22.22 9.93 3.51
C THR A 100 20.89 9.83 2.80
N ASP A 101 20.93 9.35 1.56
CA ASP A 101 19.70 9.17 0.82
C ASP A 101 18.82 8.11 1.44
N TRP A 102 19.45 7.06 1.92
CA TRP A 102 18.74 6.01 2.60
C TRP A 102 18.02 6.55 3.84
N LYS A 103 18.69 7.36 4.61
CA LYS A 103 18.10 7.94 5.80
C LYS A 103 16.92 8.84 5.48
N ARG A 104 17.04 9.63 4.44
CA ARG A 104 15.93 10.48 4.02
C ARG A 104 14.74 9.68 3.58
N GLY A 105 14.99 8.63 2.82
CA GLY A 105 13.94 7.74 2.39
C GLY A 105 13.26 7.07 3.56
N ASN A 106 14.04 6.67 4.53
CA ASN A 106 13.52 6.03 5.72
C ASN A 106 12.64 6.99 6.53
N ILE A 107 13.09 8.21 6.69
CA ILE A 107 12.32 9.23 7.38
C ILE A 107 11.01 9.50 6.66
N SER A 108 11.08 9.58 5.35
CA SER A 108 9.90 9.79 4.52
C SER A 108 8.89 8.67 4.71
N LEU A 109 9.34 7.46 4.83
CA LEU A 109 8.47 6.31 5.03
C LEU A 109 7.87 6.29 6.43
N ALA A 110 8.56 6.86 7.37
CA ALA A 110 8.09 6.89 8.75
C ALA A 110 6.93 7.86 8.94
N THR A 111 6.79 8.81 8.06
CA THR A 111 5.68 9.74 8.13
C THR A 111 4.49 9.26 7.36
#